data_c919f238bab5da670d4fb9ad0c0c51a0
#
_entry.id   c919f238bab5da670d4fb9ad0c0c51a0
#
_cell.length_a   1.000
_cell.length_b   1.000
_cell.length_c   1.000
_cell.angle_alpha   90.00
_cell.angle_beta   90.00
_cell.angle_gamma   90.00
#
_symmetry.space_group_name_H-M   'P 1'
#
loop_
_entity.id
_entity.type
_entity.pdbx_description
1 polymer ?
#
loop_
_entity_poly.entity_id
_entity_poly.type
_entity_poly.pdbx_seq_one_letter_code
_entity_poly.pdbx_strand_id
1 'polypeptide(L)' 'MTTYQALEHLSSIYTDVETVKYDVFVVRDGDNFELFRLEDGRLEHRIDVDFHTVRWEVVG' A
#
# COMPACT_ATOMS: atom_id res chain seq x y z
N MET A 1 -8.74 -8.90 -5.32
CA MET A 1 -7.48 -9.27 -4.63
C MET A 1 -7.77 -9.48 -3.15
N THR A 2 -7.22 -10.54 -2.59
CA THR A 2 -7.32 -10.81 -1.15
C THR A 2 -6.16 -10.15 -0.41
N THR A 3 -6.25 -10.09 0.93
CA THR A 3 -5.16 -9.59 1.76
C THR A 3 -3.86 -10.35 1.49
N TYR A 4 -3.94 -11.66 1.36
CA TYR A 4 -2.77 -12.50 1.08
C TYR A 4 -2.16 -12.15 -0.29
N GLN A 5 -2.99 -11.98 -1.30
CA GLN A 5 -2.52 -11.63 -2.64
C GLN A 5 -1.88 -10.24 -2.65
N ALA A 6 -2.43 -9.30 -1.89
CA ALA A 6 -1.85 -7.96 -1.76
C ALA A 6 -0.46 -8.02 -1.11
N LEU A 7 -0.33 -8.78 -0.01
CA LEU A 7 0.96 -8.96 0.65
C LEU A 7 1.98 -9.61 -0.28
N GLU A 8 1.57 -10.62 -1.03
CA GLU A 8 2.45 -11.30 -1.97
C GLU A 8 2.90 -10.34 -3.08
N HIS A 9 1.98 -9.56 -3.61
CA HIS A 9 2.28 -8.58 -4.65
C HIS A 9 3.28 -7.53 -4.15
N LEU A 10 3.02 -6.95 -2.98
CA LEU A 10 3.90 -5.93 -2.41
C LEU A 10 5.27 -6.50 -2.05
N SER A 11 5.30 -7.72 -1.54
CA SER A 11 6.56 -8.37 -1.17
C SER A 11 7.42 -8.74 -2.38
N SER A 12 6.82 -8.84 -3.57
CA SER A 12 7.57 -9.06 -4.80
C SER A 12 8.27 -7.80 -5.30
N ILE A 13 7.82 -6.63 -4.84
CA ILE A 13 8.35 -5.33 -5.27
C ILE A 13 9.25 -4.71 -4.19
N TYR A 14 8.82 -4.81 -2.94
CA TYR A 14 9.49 -4.18 -1.81
C TYR A 14 10.02 -5.25 -0.86
N THR A 15 11.18 -4.98 -0.26
CA THR A 15 11.79 -5.92 0.67
C THR A 15 11.21 -5.83 2.07
N ASP A 16 10.56 -4.73 2.41
CA ASP A 16 10.10 -4.46 3.76
C ASP A 16 8.63 -4.05 3.73
N VAL A 17 7.76 -5.01 3.98
CA VAL A 17 6.31 -4.83 3.94
C VAL A 17 5.74 -5.20 5.29
N GLU A 18 4.92 -4.33 5.87
CA GLU A 18 4.30 -4.56 7.16
C GLU A 18 2.80 -4.30 7.09
N THR A 19 2.03 -5.19 7.70
CA THR A 19 0.58 -4.98 7.87
C THR A 19 0.37 -4.23 9.17
N VAL A 20 -0.11 -2.98 9.09
CA VAL A 20 -0.33 -2.16 10.28
C VAL A 20 -1.70 -2.36 10.88
N LYS A 21 -2.69 -2.66 10.05
CA LYS A 21 -4.01 -3.08 10.49
C LYS A 21 -4.69 -3.80 9.33
N TYR A 22 -5.90 -4.28 9.54
CA TYR A 22 -6.62 -5.05 8.54
C TYR A 22 -6.67 -4.26 7.20
N ASP A 23 -6.16 -4.90 6.15
CA ASP A 23 -6.13 -4.37 4.79
C ASP A 23 -5.40 -3.04 4.61
N VAL A 24 -4.49 -2.70 5.53
CA VAL A 24 -3.63 -1.53 5.41
C VAL A 24 -2.18 -1.96 5.56
N PHE A 25 -1.35 -1.59 4.61
CA PHE A 25 0.05 -2.02 4.52
C PHE A 25 0.97 -0.82 4.43
N VAL A 26 2.10 -0.91 5.11
CA VAL A 26 3.18 0.07 4.98
C VAL A 26 4.37 -0.64 4.37
N VAL A 27 4.96 -0.05 3.35
CA VAL A 27 6.21 -0.54 2.78
C VAL A 27 7.28 0.50 2.98
N ARG A 28 8.49 0.02 3.23
CA ARG A 28 9.66 0.88 3.33
C ARG A 28 10.44 0.77 2.02
N ASP A 29 10.67 1.94 1.41
CA ASP A 29 11.42 2.03 0.16
C ASP A 29 12.57 3.00 0.38
N GLY A 30 13.74 2.47 0.75
CA GLY A 30 14.88 3.30 1.14
C GLY A 30 14.56 4.09 2.40
N ASP A 31 14.61 5.41 2.31
CA ASP A 31 14.29 6.31 3.42
C ASP A 31 12.83 6.73 3.42
N ASN A 32 12.04 6.23 2.49
CA ASN A 32 10.64 6.61 2.34
C ASN A 32 9.71 5.50 2.80
N PHE A 33 8.53 5.91 3.26
CA PHE A 33 7.45 4.98 3.59
C PHE A 33 6.30 5.22 2.63
N GLU A 34 5.70 4.13 2.14
CA GLU A 34 4.55 4.19 1.26
C GLU A 34 3.40 3.43 1.89
N LEU A 35 2.20 3.98 1.78
CA LEU A 35 1.01 3.38 2.36
C LEU A 35 0.12 2.80 1.26
N PHE A 36 -0.33 1.57 1.48
CA PHE A 36 -1.24 0.88 0.57
C PHE A 36 -2.45 0.38 1.35
N ARG A 37 -3.56 0.22 0.67
CA ARG A 37 -4.76 -0.36 1.26
C ARG A 37 -5.48 -1.24 0.25
N LEU A 38 -6.27 -2.18 0.77
CA LEU A 38 -7.25 -2.91 -0.04
C LEU A 38 -8.61 -2.24 0.15
N GLU A 39 -9.23 -1.83 -0.95
CA GLU A 39 -10.55 -1.24 -0.95
C GLU A 39 -11.37 -1.93 -2.02
N ASP A 40 -12.42 -2.64 -1.61
CA ASP A 40 -13.26 -3.43 -2.51
C ASP A 40 -12.46 -4.38 -3.39
N GLY A 41 -11.46 -5.04 -2.81
CA GLY A 41 -10.61 -5.98 -3.52
C GLY A 41 -9.58 -5.36 -4.44
N ARG A 42 -9.42 -4.04 -4.41
CA ARG A 42 -8.43 -3.33 -5.20
C ARG A 42 -7.30 -2.86 -4.30
N LEU A 43 -6.07 -3.10 -4.72
CA LEU A 43 -4.90 -2.57 -4.03
C LEU A 43 -4.68 -1.14 -4.48
N GLU A 44 -4.65 -0.22 -3.52
CA GLU A 44 -4.51 1.20 -3.79
C GLU A 44 -3.30 1.76 -3.07
N HIS A 45 -2.63 2.69 -3.74
CA HIS A 45 -1.45 3.39 -3.21
C HIS A 45 -1.84 4.82 -2.84
N ARG A 46 -1.47 5.25 -1.64
CA ARG A 46 -1.72 6.61 -1.18
C ARG A 46 -0.72 7.57 -1.81
N ILE A 47 -1.24 8.61 -2.44
CA ILE A 47 -0.44 9.69 -3.01
C ILE A 47 -0.72 10.96 -2.23
N ASP A 48 0.30 11.58 -1.66
CA ASP A 48 0.16 12.84 -0.95
C ASP A 48 0.26 13.97 -1.98
N VAL A 49 -0.88 14.62 -2.23
CA VAL A 49 -0.95 15.71 -3.20
C VAL A 49 -0.41 17.00 -2.56
N ASP A 50 -0.89 17.31 -1.35
CA ASP A 50 -0.39 18.42 -0.56
C ASP A 50 -0.65 18.16 0.93
N PHE A 51 -0.47 19.14 1.80
CA PHE A 51 -0.63 19.00 3.24
C PHE A 51 -2.01 18.50 3.67
N HIS A 52 -3.04 18.79 2.89
CA HIS A 52 -4.41 18.53 3.28
C HIS A 52 -5.11 17.51 2.37
N THR A 53 -4.46 17.10 1.30
CA THR A 53 -5.10 16.29 0.27
C THR A 53 -4.30 15.03 0.00
N VAL A 54 -4.98 13.89 0.09
CA VAL A 54 -4.41 12.61 -0.35
C VAL A 54 -5.28 12.04 -1.45
N ARG A 55 -4.65 11.28 -2.34
CA ARG A 55 -5.32 10.57 -3.42
C ARG A 55 -4.93 9.11 -3.34
N TRP A 56 -5.86 8.23 -3.71
CA TRP A 56 -5.58 6.80 -3.77
C TRP A 56 -5.62 6.36 -5.23
N GLU A 57 -4.55 5.68 -5.66
CA GLU A 57 -4.45 5.17 -7.02
C GLU A 57 -4.41 3.65 -7.00
N VAL A 58 -5.16 3.03 -7.90
CA VAL A 58 -5.17 1.57 -8.04
C VAL A 58 -3.84 1.11 -8.64
N VAL A 59 -3.22 0.11 -8.04
CA VAL A 59 -1.89 -0.37 -8.45
C VAL A 59 -1.86 -1.86 -8.80
N GLY A 60 -2.95 -2.43 -9.09
CA GLY A 60 -2.88 -3.85 -9.43
C GLY A 60 -4.15 -4.40 -10.00
#